data_94772760421cfaa0c10bef41d3a52c7c
#
_entry.id   94772760421cfaa0c10bef41d3a52c7c
#
_cell.length_a   1.000
_cell.length_b   1.000
_cell.length_c   1.000
_cell.angle_alpha   90.00
_cell.angle_beta   90.00
_cell.angle_gamma   90.00
#
_symmetry.space_group_name_H-M   'P 1'
#
loop_
_entity.id
_entity.type
_entity.pdbx_description
1 polymer ?
#
loop_
_entity_poly.entity_id
_entity_poly.type
_entity_poly.pdbx_seq_one_letter_code
_entity_poly.pdbx_strand_id
1 'polypeptide(L)'
;MLCGAELAAPAAPIMDRSAGDPCDVCACAGCVGHFKTGMLDPVPPSPLIDVVVPARDHAATLGTLLRGLPHRVIRSVVVVDRGSSDRTAEIARDAGALVLREPGGGYGAACLRAQAHFSALPRVPDVVVFVTADRPAAASAIPALVAPIVERGIELVLGLSPGRRALGDKLVTSLIGTVYRHRWSGVGPIRAVRFPALIALGMSDRGEGWDVEMLVRAVRLGLSCDEVALPADAGHEPKALGRAILHILRYATMR
;
A
#
# COMPACT_ATOMS: atom_id res chain seq x y z
N MET A 1 63.07 -23.50 3.66
CA MET A 1 63.25 -22.53 2.58
C MET A 1 61.94 -22.32 1.83
N LEU A 2 61.56 -21.07 1.71
CA LEU A 2 60.65 -20.37 0.88
C LEU A 2 59.31 -20.01 1.61
N CYS A 3 59.34 -18.89 2.14
CA CYS A 3 58.85 -17.55 1.86
C CYS A 3 57.38 -17.52 1.41
N GLY A 4 56.53 -17.12 2.37
CA GLY A 4 55.19 -16.64 2.14
C GLY A 4 55.22 -15.25 1.49
N ALA A 5 54.33 -15.00 0.54
CA ALA A 5 54.01 -13.69 0.06
C ALA A 5 52.56 -13.41 0.47
N GLU A 6 52.41 -12.62 1.49
CA GLU A 6 51.19 -12.01 1.95
C GLU A 6 50.83 -10.89 0.96
N LEU A 7 49.76 -11.11 0.17
CA LEU A 7 49.19 -10.07 -0.70
C LEU A 7 48.27 -9.20 0.15
N ALA A 8 48.76 -8.04 0.55
CA ALA A 8 48.00 -6.98 1.16
C ALA A 8 46.96 -6.46 0.16
N ALA A 9 45.68 -6.50 0.56
CA ALA A 9 44.60 -5.82 -0.13
C ALA A 9 44.81 -4.29 -0.06
N PRO A 10 44.54 -3.54 -1.11
CA PRO A 10 44.62 -2.08 -1.07
C PRO A 10 43.53 -1.50 -0.16
N ALA A 11 43.95 -0.62 0.75
CA ALA A 11 43.07 0.17 1.60
C ALA A 11 42.13 1.03 0.74
N ALA A 12 40.85 0.92 1.01
CA ALA A 12 39.86 1.81 0.45
C ALA A 12 40.13 3.27 0.86
N PRO A 13 39.94 4.26 -0.01
CA PRO A 13 40.17 5.65 0.32
C PRO A 13 39.21 6.10 1.41
N ILE A 14 39.73 6.74 2.44
CA ILE A 14 38.98 7.46 3.48
C ILE A 14 38.27 8.62 2.79
N MET A 15 36.95 8.52 2.60
CA MET A 15 36.15 9.64 2.17
C MET A 15 36.09 10.66 3.30
N ASP A 16 36.65 11.84 3.02
CA ASP A 16 36.57 13.04 3.83
C ASP A 16 35.08 13.45 3.97
N ARG A 17 34.55 13.34 5.20
CA ARG A 17 33.19 13.79 5.55
C ARG A 17 33.24 15.23 6.03
N SER A 18 33.47 16.15 5.14
CA SER A 18 33.22 17.57 5.40
C SER A 18 31.98 18.01 4.64
N ALA A 19 31.00 18.46 5.41
CA ALA A 19 29.78 19.14 5.05
C ALA A 19 28.60 18.31 4.48
N GLY A 20 27.68 17.94 5.36
CA GLY A 20 26.26 18.27 5.18
C GLY A 20 25.41 17.52 4.14
N ASP A 21 25.89 16.47 3.49
CA ASP A 21 25.05 15.73 2.54
C ASP A 21 24.13 14.73 3.26
N PRO A 22 22.81 14.76 2.99
CA PRO A 22 21.89 13.79 3.57
C PRO A 22 22.22 12.38 3.04
N CYS A 23 22.32 11.41 3.96
CA CYS A 23 22.60 10.03 3.57
C CYS A 23 21.39 9.41 2.85
N ASP A 24 21.58 9.03 1.60
CA ASP A 24 20.51 8.55 0.72
C ASP A 24 19.99 7.13 1.06
N VAL A 25 20.59 6.40 1.99
CA VAL A 25 20.18 4.98 2.25
C VAL A 25 20.52 4.53 3.68
N CYS A 26 20.15 5.21 4.75
CA CYS A 26 20.34 4.59 6.05
C CYS A 26 19.06 4.46 6.87
N ALA A 27 18.75 3.22 7.27
CA ALA A 27 17.73 2.90 8.27
C ALA A 27 18.29 3.10 9.69
N CYS A 28 18.84 4.26 10.00
CA CYS A 28 19.33 4.55 11.35
C CYS A 28 18.23 5.27 12.17
N ALA A 29 18.10 4.89 13.44
CA ALA A 29 17.10 5.40 14.36
C ALA A 29 17.13 6.93 14.62
N GLY A 30 18.09 7.65 14.03
CA GLY A 30 18.22 9.11 14.13
C GLY A 30 17.71 9.89 12.93
N CYS A 31 17.36 9.22 11.82
CA CYS A 31 16.87 9.88 10.61
C CYS A 31 15.33 9.90 10.48
N VAL A 32 14.61 9.67 11.56
CA VAL A 32 13.14 9.77 11.60
C VAL A 32 12.77 11.24 11.59
N GLY A 33 12.81 11.85 10.42
CA GLY A 33 12.44 13.24 10.56
C GLY A 33 12.17 14.07 9.33
N HIS A 34 12.39 13.67 8.12
CA HIS A 34 11.92 14.51 6.98
C HIS A 34 11.91 13.68 5.69
N PHE A 35 10.91 12.82 5.55
CA PHE A 35 10.54 12.35 4.22
C PHE A 35 9.95 13.56 3.48
N LYS A 36 10.76 14.23 2.68
CA LYS A 36 10.27 15.37 1.87
C LYS A 36 9.42 14.80 0.74
N THR A 37 8.13 15.13 0.76
CA THR A 37 7.23 14.97 -0.38
C THR A 37 7.94 15.47 -1.65
N GLY A 38 8.04 14.65 -2.68
CA GLY A 38 8.72 15.02 -3.94
C GLY A 38 10.14 14.52 -4.11
N MET A 39 10.72 13.77 -3.15
CA MET A 39 12.07 13.18 -3.30
C MET A 39 12.09 11.78 -3.93
N LEU A 40 10.92 11.23 -4.27
CA LEU A 40 10.89 9.96 -4.99
C LEU A 40 11.22 10.18 -6.46
N ASP A 41 12.05 9.30 -7.01
CA ASP A 41 12.32 9.28 -8.44
C ASP A 41 11.02 9.26 -9.26
N PRO A 42 11.00 9.89 -10.44
CA PRO A 42 9.82 9.87 -11.29
C PRO A 42 9.40 8.43 -11.61
N VAL A 43 8.09 8.19 -11.66
CA VAL A 43 7.56 6.88 -12.07
C VAL A 43 7.89 6.68 -13.55
N PRO A 44 8.43 5.51 -13.95
CA PRO A 44 8.73 5.27 -15.35
C PRO A 44 7.46 5.29 -16.22
N PRO A 45 7.55 5.61 -17.52
CA PRO A 45 6.40 5.66 -18.42
C PRO A 45 5.67 4.31 -18.56
N SER A 46 6.36 3.21 -18.28
CA SER A 46 5.79 1.86 -18.23
C SER A 46 6.03 1.27 -16.83
N PRO A 47 5.28 1.69 -15.82
CA PRO A 47 5.50 1.26 -14.45
C PRO A 47 5.14 -0.20 -14.23
N LEU A 48 5.84 -0.84 -13.31
CA LEU A 48 5.49 -2.17 -12.80
C LEU A 48 4.37 -2.04 -11.78
N ILE A 49 3.17 -2.45 -12.17
CA ILE A 49 1.98 -2.37 -11.32
C ILE A 49 1.64 -3.77 -10.83
N ASP A 50 1.59 -3.95 -9.53
CA ASP A 50 1.13 -5.18 -8.89
C ASP A 50 -0.17 -4.94 -8.13
N VAL A 51 -1.06 -5.92 -8.18
CA VAL A 51 -2.37 -5.87 -7.52
C VAL A 51 -2.38 -6.84 -6.34
N VAL A 52 -2.85 -6.35 -5.20
CA VAL A 52 -3.06 -7.15 -3.98
C VAL A 52 -4.55 -7.30 -3.73
N VAL A 53 -4.99 -8.53 -3.55
CA VAL A 53 -6.38 -8.87 -3.23
C VAL A 53 -6.41 -9.69 -1.93
N PRO A 54 -6.57 -9.06 -0.76
CA PRO A 54 -6.86 -9.78 0.47
C PRO A 54 -8.23 -10.45 0.37
N ALA A 55 -8.30 -11.77 0.54
CA ALA A 55 -9.53 -12.52 0.38
C ALA A 55 -9.77 -13.49 1.55
N ARG A 56 -11.04 -13.67 1.92
CA ARG A 56 -11.49 -14.71 2.84
C ARG A 56 -12.94 -15.04 2.51
N ASP A 57 -13.18 -16.29 2.10
CA ASP A 57 -14.50 -16.80 1.74
C ASP A 57 -15.20 -15.95 0.65
N HIS A 58 -14.46 -15.66 -0.43
CA HIS A 58 -14.92 -14.84 -1.56
C HIS A 58 -15.00 -15.63 -2.89
N ALA A 59 -15.26 -16.95 -2.84
CA ALA A 59 -15.37 -17.77 -4.05
C ALA A 59 -16.40 -17.25 -5.05
N ALA A 60 -17.48 -16.64 -4.57
CA ALA A 60 -18.55 -16.10 -5.42
C ALA A 60 -18.14 -14.88 -6.25
N THR A 61 -17.25 -14.03 -5.75
CA THR A 61 -16.92 -12.71 -6.35
C THR A 61 -15.51 -12.65 -6.94
N LEU A 62 -14.56 -13.38 -6.36
CA LEU A 62 -13.16 -13.31 -6.71
C LEU A 62 -12.88 -13.61 -8.19
N GLY A 63 -13.49 -14.65 -8.75
CA GLY A 63 -13.31 -14.98 -10.16
C GLY A 63 -13.76 -13.88 -11.11
N THR A 64 -14.83 -13.17 -10.78
CA THR A 64 -15.31 -12.02 -11.57
C THR A 64 -14.36 -10.82 -11.43
N LEU A 65 -13.87 -10.55 -10.22
CA LEU A 65 -12.85 -9.51 -9.98
C LEU A 65 -11.61 -9.79 -10.84
N LEU A 66 -11.04 -11.00 -10.74
CA LEU A 66 -9.79 -11.34 -11.43
C LEU A 66 -9.90 -11.27 -12.96
N ARG A 67 -11.03 -11.70 -13.54
CA ARG A 67 -11.30 -11.54 -14.97
C ARG A 67 -11.46 -10.08 -15.40
N GLY A 68 -11.96 -9.22 -14.52
CA GLY A 68 -12.17 -7.79 -14.78
C GLY A 68 -10.90 -6.95 -14.66
N LEU A 69 -9.80 -7.50 -14.18
CA LEU A 69 -8.55 -6.75 -14.04
C LEU A 69 -7.96 -6.36 -15.40
N PRO A 70 -7.37 -5.17 -15.53
CA PRO A 70 -6.74 -4.71 -16.76
C PRO A 70 -5.35 -5.36 -16.95
N HIS A 71 -5.32 -6.65 -17.29
CA HIS A 71 -4.10 -7.48 -17.37
C HIS A 71 -3.00 -6.91 -18.29
N ARG A 72 -3.34 -5.98 -19.20
CA ARG A 72 -2.35 -5.34 -20.09
C ARG A 72 -1.42 -4.36 -19.37
N VAL A 73 -1.86 -3.82 -18.23
CA VAL A 73 -1.10 -2.82 -17.46
C VAL A 73 -0.62 -3.37 -16.11
N ILE A 74 -1.08 -4.55 -15.72
CA ILE A 74 -0.72 -5.19 -14.46
C ILE A 74 0.39 -6.22 -14.72
N ARG A 75 1.49 -6.14 -13.94
CA ARG A 75 2.56 -7.12 -13.99
C ARG A 75 2.16 -8.43 -13.32
N SER A 76 1.62 -8.34 -12.09
CA SER A 76 1.23 -9.50 -11.32
C SER A 76 0.02 -9.24 -10.42
N VAL A 77 -0.70 -10.30 -10.09
CA VAL A 77 -1.80 -10.30 -9.14
C VAL A 77 -1.46 -11.24 -7.98
N VAL A 78 -1.49 -10.70 -6.77
CA VAL A 78 -1.24 -11.44 -5.54
C VAL A 78 -2.53 -11.52 -4.73
N VAL A 79 -3.10 -12.70 -4.63
CA VAL A 79 -4.24 -12.97 -3.74
C VAL A 79 -3.71 -13.46 -2.40
N VAL A 80 -4.04 -12.78 -1.32
CA VAL A 80 -3.66 -13.22 0.02
C VAL A 80 -4.86 -13.87 0.70
N ASP A 81 -4.83 -15.19 0.75
CA ASP A 81 -5.85 -16.02 1.39
C ASP A 81 -5.72 -15.99 2.91
N ARG A 82 -6.73 -15.41 3.56
CA ARG A 82 -6.79 -15.24 5.02
C ARG A 82 -7.35 -16.48 5.75
N GLY A 83 -7.21 -17.68 5.16
CA GLY A 83 -7.73 -18.93 5.69
C GLY A 83 -9.18 -19.15 5.27
N SER A 84 -9.46 -19.06 3.98
CA SER A 84 -10.76 -19.38 3.41
C SER A 84 -11.11 -20.85 3.63
N SER A 85 -12.39 -21.11 3.89
CA SER A 85 -12.98 -22.45 3.99
C SER A 85 -13.62 -22.92 2.68
N ASP A 86 -13.81 -21.99 1.74
CA ASP A 86 -14.38 -22.21 0.41
C ASP A 86 -13.29 -22.35 -0.68
N ARG A 87 -13.70 -22.35 -1.95
CA ARG A 87 -12.81 -22.48 -3.10
C ARG A 87 -12.05 -21.20 -3.48
N THR A 88 -11.99 -20.17 -2.61
CA THR A 88 -11.34 -18.89 -2.90
C THR A 88 -9.91 -19.06 -3.41
N ALA A 89 -9.08 -19.84 -2.70
CA ALA A 89 -7.68 -20.03 -3.07
C ALA A 89 -7.50 -20.84 -4.37
N GLU A 90 -8.40 -21.76 -4.68
CA GLU A 90 -8.43 -22.53 -5.92
C GLU A 90 -8.75 -21.61 -7.11
N ILE A 91 -9.84 -20.84 -7.01
CA ILE A 91 -10.25 -19.88 -8.03
C ILE A 91 -9.14 -18.87 -8.33
N ALA A 92 -8.40 -18.41 -7.30
CA ALA A 92 -7.28 -17.50 -7.49
C ALA A 92 -6.15 -18.13 -8.33
N ARG A 93 -5.78 -19.38 -8.04
CA ARG A 93 -4.73 -20.11 -8.80
C ARG A 93 -5.17 -20.37 -10.24
N ASP A 94 -6.41 -20.81 -10.44
CA ASP A 94 -6.97 -21.09 -11.77
C ASP A 94 -7.01 -19.83 -12.66
N ALA A 95 -7.14 -18.66 -12.04
CA ALA A 95 -7.05 -17.36 -12.70
C ALA A 95 -5.60 -16.87 -12.92
N GLY A 96 -4.58 -17.65 -12.56
CA GLY A 96 -3.16 -17.31 -12.72
C GLY A 96 -2.61 -16.35 -11.66
N ALA A 97 -3.34 -16.08 -10.57
CA ALA A 97 -2.85 -15.24 -9.49
C ALA A 97 -1.86 -16.01 -8.58
N LEU A 98 -0.86 -15.30 -8.07
CA LEU A 98 -0.02 -15.81 -6.99
C LEU A 98 -0.84 -15.84 -5.69
N VAL A 99 -0.94 -17.02 -5.07
CA VAL A 99 -1.67 -17.17 -3.80
C VAL A 99 -0.69 -17.23 -2.63
N LEU A 100 -0.76 -16.24 -1.75
CA LEU A 100 -0.09 -16.24 -0.46
C LEU A 100 -1.10 -16.64 0.63
N ARG A 101 -0.63 -17.31 1.69
CA ARG A 101 -1.49 -17.68 2.83
C ARG A 101 -1.13 -16.85 4.06
N GLU A 102 -2.15 -16.32 4.72
CA GLU A 102 -2.05 -15.62 6.02
C GLU A 102 -3.24 -16.06 6.91
N PRO A 103 -3.27 -17.32 7.34
CA PRO A 103 -4.39 -17.87 8.11
C PRO A 103 -4.52 -17.21 9.47
N GLY A 104 -5.74 -16.85 9.86
CA GLY A 104 -6.02 -16.17 11.15
C GLY A 104 -5.65 -14.71 11.19
N GLY A 105 -5.03 -14.16 10.14
CA GLY A 105 -4.71 -12.74 10.03
C GLY A 105 -5.91 -11.87 9.67
N GLY A 106 -5.91 -10.61 10.16
CA GLY A 106 -6.84 -9.57 9.71
C GLY A 106 -6.51 -9.06 8.30
N TYR A 107 -7.29 -8.10 7.83
CA TYR A 107 -7.05 -7.46 6.53
C TYR A 107 -5.63 -6.87 6.43
N GLY A 108 -5.19 -6.13 7.45
CA GLY A 108 -3.86 -5.55 7.48
C GLY A 108 -2.73 -6.58 7.49
N ALA A 109 -2.91 -7.74 8.15
CA ALA A 109 -1.93 -8.82 8.11
C ALA A 109 -1.72 -9.34 6.68
N ALA A 110 -2.81 -9.48 5.91
CA ALA A 110 -2.73 -9.87 4.51
C ALA A 110 -2.02 -8.81 3.65
N CYS A 111 -2.30 -7.54 3.87
CA CYS A 111 -1.61 -6.43 3.17
C CYS A 111 -0.11 -6.41 3.49
N LEU A 112 0.26 -6.58 4.77
CA LEU A 112 1.66 -6.67 5.20
C LEU A 112 2.36 -7.90 4.63
N ARG A 113 1.66 -9.03 4.51
CA ARG A 113 2.18 -10.25 3.90
C ARG A 113 2.53 -10.03 2.42
N ALA A 114 1.65 -9.34 1.68
CA ALA A 114 1.91 -8.97 0.28
C ALA A 114 3.07 -7.97 0.18
N GLN A 115 3.12 -6.94 1.05
CA GLN A 115 4.21 -5.98 1.09
C GLN A 115 5.56 -6.67 1.34
N ALA A 116 5.64 -7.60 2.29
CA ALA A 116 6.86 -8.37 2.56
C ALA A 116 7.27 -9.22 1.35
N HIS A 117 6.31 -9.81 0.62
CA HIS A 117 6.59 -10.53 -0.62
C HIS A 117 7.21 -9.61 -1.67
N PHE A 118 6.62 -8.43 -1.91
CA PHE A 118 7.13 -7.48 -2.90
C PHE A 118 8.53 -6.95 -2.54
N SER A 119 8.79 -6.71 -1.25
CA SER A 119 10.12 -6.28 -0.79
C SER A 119 11.21 -7.32 -1.01
N ALA A 120 10.85 -8.60 -1.15
CA ALA A 120 11.78 -9.69 -1.40
C ALA A 120 12.02 -9.97 -2.90
N LEU A 121 11.29 -9.29 -3.80
CA LEU A 121 11.47 -9.46 -5.24
C LEU A 121 12.78 -8.81 -5.72
N PRO A 122 13.49 -9.43 -6.69
CA PRO A 122 14.66 -8.81 -7.32
C PRO A 122 14.35 -7.47 -7.98
N ARG A 123 13.12 -7.31 -8.48
CA ARG A 123 12.58 -6.06 -9.03
C ARG A 123 11.25 -5.78 -8.36
N VAL A 124 11.26 -4.85 -7.42
CA VAL A 124 10.07 -4.40 -6.70
C VAL A 124 9.06 -3.70 -7.63
N PRO A 125 7.77 -3.64 -7.28
CA PRO A 125 6.81 -2.85 -8.06
C PRO A 125 7.09 -1.34 -7.94
N ASP A 126 6.71 -0.57 -8.96
CA ASP A 126 6.67 0.88 -8.88
C ASP A 126 5.38 1.33 -8.15
N VAL A 127 4.27 0.64 -8.43
CA VAL A 127 2.95 0.92 -7.87
C VAL A 127 2.30 -0.36 -7.37
N VAL A 128 1.72 -0.31 -6.18
CA VAL A 128 0.87 -1.37 -5.61
C VAL A 128 -0.57 -0.90 -5.53
N VAL A 129 -1.49 -1.72 -6.04
CA VAL A 129 -2.93 -1.46 -5.97
C VAL A 129 -3.58 -2.47 -5.04
N PHE A 130 -4.21 -1.99 -3.97
CA PHE A 130 -5.00 -2.82 -3.06
C PHE A 130 -6.47 -2.80 -3.49
N VAL A 131 -7.04 -3.98 -3.71
CA VAL A 131 -8.43 -4.17 -4.17
C VAL A 131 -9.12 -5.17 -3.24
N THR A 132 -10.36 -4.88 -2.86
CA THR A 132 -11.16 -5.81 -2.05
C THR A 132 -11.87 -6.86 -2.92
N ALA A 133 -11.88 -8.12 -2.49
CA ALA A 133 -12.43 -9.24 -3.27
C ALA A 133 -13.96 -9.19 -3.43
N ASP A 134 -14.66 -8.42 -2.61
CA ASP A 134 -16.11 -8.22 -2.61
C ASP A 134 -16.61 -7.19 -3.65
N ARG A 135 -15.70 -6.54 -4.41
CA ARG A 135 -16.03 -5.45 -5.35
C ARG A 135 -15.49 -5.70 -6.76
N PRO A 136 -16.08 -6.61 -7.52
CA PRO A 136 -15.60 -6.94 -8.87
C PRO A 136 -15.56 -5.75 -9.84
N ALA A 137 -16.54 -4.85 -9.77
CA ALA A 137 -16.61 -3.68 -10.65
C ALA A 137 -15.45 -2.70 -10.43
N ALA A 138 -14.85 -2.71 -9.27
CA ALA A 138 -13.73 -1.84 -8.94
C ALA A 138 -12.44 -2.16 -9.72
N ALA A 139 -12.34 -3.36 -10.29
CA ALA A 139 -11.21 -3.76 -11.13
C ALA A 139 -11.00 -2.83 -12.34
N SER A 140 -12.08 -2.36 -12.95
CA SER A 140 -12.05 -1.46 -14.11
C SER A 140 -11.50 -0.07 -13.81
N ALA A 141 -11.48 0.33 -12.53
CA ALA A 141 -11.02 1.65 -12.09
C ALA A 141 -9.49 1.72 -11.88
N ILE A 142 -8.77 0.60 -11.93
CA ILE A 142 -7.32 0.57 -11.70
C ILE A 142 -6.56 1.54 -12.60
N PRO A 143 -6.81 1.64 -13.92
CA PRO A 143 -6.11 2.62 -14.74
C PRO A 143 -6.32 4.07 -14.29
N ALA A 144 -7.53 4.44 -13.87
CA ALA A 144 -7.84 5.77 -13.36
C ALA A 144 -7.15 6.07 -12.02
N LEU A 145 -6.95 5.05 -11.17
CA LEU A 145 -6.20 5.19 -9.91
C LEU A 145 -4.70 5.33 -10.14
N VAL A 146 -4.15 4.68 -11.15
CA VAL A 146 -2.72 4.69 -11.44
C VAL A 146 -2.31 5.94 -12.23
N ALA A 147 -3.18 6.48 -13.10
CA ALA A 147 -2.87 7.64 -13.93
C ALA A 147 -2.32 8.85 -13.14
N PRO A 148 -2.90 9.30 -12.01
CA PRO A 148 -2.34 10.40 -11.23
C PRO A 148 -0.94 10.12 -10.68
N ILE A 149 -0.63 8.85 -10.39
CA ILE A 149 0.69 8.44 -9.91
C ILE A 149 1.72 8.60 -11.02
N VAL A 150 1.39 8.10 -12.22
CA VAL A 150 2.31 8.09 -13.36
C VAL A 150 2.49 9.50 -13.96
N GLU A 151 1.38 10.22 -14.14
CA GLU A 151 1.38 11.50 -14.85
C GLU A 151 1.80 12.68 -13.99
N ARG A 152 1.45 12.66 -12.69
CA ARG A 152 1.63 13.79 -11.78
C ARG A 152 2.54 13.50 -10.59
N GLY A 153 3.06 12.25 -10.47
CA GLY A 153 3.93 11.86 -9.36
C GLY A 153 3.22 11.76 -8.00
N ILE A 154 1.88 11.64 -7.99
CA ILE A 154 1.11 11.45 -6.75
C ILE A 154 1.56 10.15 -6.06
N GLU A 155 1.66 10.18 -4.73
CA GLU A 155 2.19 9.04 -3.97
C GLU A 155 1.11 8.08 -3.50
N LEU A 156 -0.10 8.58 -3.22
CA LEU A 156 -1.26 7.80 -2.78
C LEU A 156 -2.52 8.28 -3.48
N VAL A 157 -3.25 7.37 -4.12
CA VAL A 157 -4.55 7.65 -4.74
C VAL A 157 -5.61 6.75 -4.13
N LEU A 158 -6.70 7.36 -3.67
CA LEU A 158 -7.86 6.66 -3.12
C LEU A 158 -8.98 6.56 -4.15
N GLY A 159 -9.53 5.37 -4.30
CA GLY A 159 -10.76 5.16 -5.07
C GLY A 159 -11.98 5.28 -4.17
N LEU A 160 -12.85 6.25 -4.45
CA LEU A 160 -14.05 6.53 -3.67
C LEU A 160 -15.30 6.08 -4.41
N SER A 161 -16.09 5.22 -3.81
CA SER A 161 -17.41 4.85 -4.36
C SER A 161 -18.37 6.02 -4.23
N PRO A 162 -19.06 6.40 -5.30
CA PRO A 162 -20.14 7.39 -5.23
C PRO A 162 -21.30 6.82 -4.39
N GLY A 163 -21.96 7.66 -3.61
CA GLY A 163 -23.15 7.27 -2.84
C GLY A 163 -23.15 7.75 -1.39
N ARG A 164 -24.12 7.26 -0.60
CA ARG A 164 -24.21 7.57 0.83
C ARG A 164 -23.04 6.97 1.56
N ARG A 165 -22.17 7.82 2.07
CA ARG A 165 -21.10 7.38 2.97
C ARG A 165 -21.72 6.85 4.25
N ALA A 166 -21.21 5.73 4.74
CA ALA A 166 -21.55 5.22 6.05
C ALA A 166 -21.23 6.27 7.14
N LEU A 167 -22.05 6.31 8.19
CA LEU A 167 -21.82 7.25 9.30
C LEU A 167 -20.43 7.09 9.90
N GLY A 168 -19.90 5.86 9.92
CA GLY A 168 -18.55 5.56 10.38
C GLY A 168 -17.45 6.24 9.55
N ASP A 169 -17.57 6.22 8.21
CA ASP A 169 -16.59 6.89 7.33
C ASP A 169 -16.61 8.41 7.54
N LYS A 170 -17.80 9.00 7.70
CA LYS A 170 -17.93 10.44 7.99
C LYS A 170 -17.27 10.81 9.32
N LEU A 171 -17.47 9.99 10.34
CA LEU A 171 -16.88 10.22 11.66
C LEU A 171 -15.36 10.12 11.60
N VAL A 172 -14.83 9.08 10.96
CA VAL A 172 -13.38 8.85 10.79
C VAL A 172 -12.73 10.00 10.01
N THR A 173 -13.28 10.36 8.85
CA THR A 173 -12.72 11.44 8.03
C THR A 173 -12.86 12.82 8.68
N SER A 174 -13.95 13.07 9.44
CA SER A 174 -14.11 14.29 10.22
C SER A 174 -13.09 14.38 11.35
N LEU A 175 -12.82 13.27 12.05
CA LEU A 175 -11.85 13.24 13.13
C LEU A 175 -10.42 13.45 12.59
N ILE A 176 -10.06 12.81 11.46
CA ILE A 176 -8.79 13.07 10.77
C ILE A 176 -8.70 14.54 10.38
N GLY A 177 -9.78 15.11 9.81
CA GLY A 177 -9.85 16.51 9.43
C GLY A 177 -9.61 17.47 10.58
N THR A 178 -10.16 17.17 11.75
CA THR A 178 -9.99 18.00 12.97
C THR A 178 -8.57 17.89 13.54
N VAL A 179 -8.03 16.67 13.63
CA VAL A 179 -6.74 16.41 14.27
C VAL A 179 -5.55 16.79 13.38
N TYR A 180 -5.65 16.46 12.07
CA TYR A 180 -4.53 16.60 11.13
C TYR A 180 -4.73 17.70 10.09
N ARG A 181 -5.84 18.45 10.15
CA ARG A 181 -6.17 19.54 9.21
C ARG A 181 -6.18 19.13 7.74
N HIS A 182 -6.42 17.83 7.48
CA HIS A 182 -6.53 17.28 6.13
C HIS A 182 -7.92 16.66 5.93
N ARG A 183 -8.57 16.99 4.81
CA ARG A 183 -9.94 16.53 4.53
C ARG A 183 -9.92 15.39 3.53
N TRP A 184 -10.17 14.20 4.01
CA TRP A 184 -10.46 13.05 3.18
C TRP A 184 -11.95 13.00 2.84
N SER A 185 -12.27 12.71 1.58
CA SER A 185 -13.65 12.50 1.16
C SER A 185 -14.21 11.14 1.59
N GLY A 186 -13.39 10.16 1.91
CA GLY A 186 -13.79 8.84 2.39
C GLY A 186 -12.57 7.99 2.74
N VAL A 187 -12.81 6.77 3.26
CA VAL A 187 -11.71 5.83 3.56
C VAL A 187 -11.24 5.08 2.30
N GLY A 188 -12.11 4.96 1.31
CA GLY A 188 -11.82 4.33 0.02
C GLY A 188 -11.56 2.82 0.11
N PRO A 189 -12.32 1.99 -0.61
CA PRO A 189 -12.13 0.54 -0.61
C PRO A 189 -10.96 0.06 -1.49
N ILE A 190 -10.53 0.91 -2.42
CA ILE A 190 -9.41 0.64 -3.33
C ILE A 190 -8.43 1.78 -3.24
N ARG A 191 -7.17 1.46 -3.36
CA ARG A 191 -6.10 2.47 -3.36
C ARG A 191 -4.92 2.03 -4.19
N ALA A 192 -4.28 2.99 -4.84
CA ALA A 192 -3.00 2.83 -5.49
C ALA A 192 -1.94 3.64 -4.72
N VAL A 193 -0.79 3.06 -4.49
CA VAL A 193 0.29 3.71 -3.75
C VAL A 193 1.63 3.40 -4.41
N ARG A 194 2.51 4.40 -4.50
CA ARG A 194 3.90 4.18 -4.90
C ARG A 194 4.58 3.26 -3.89
N PHE A 195 5.32 2.26 -4.36
CA PHE A 195 5.91 1.28 -3.45
C PHE A 195 6.90 1.90 -2.45
N PRO A 196 7.79 2.82 -2.83
CA PRO A 196 8.63 3.51 -1.84
C PRO A 196 7.83 4.28 -0.79
N ALA A 197 6.72 4.92 -1.17
CA ALA A 197 5.82 5.59 -0.23
C ALA A 197 5.14 4.58 0.71
N LEU A 198 4.70 3.41 0.20
CA LEU A 198 4.14 2.33 1.03
C LEU A 198 5.14 1.85 2.08
N ILE A 199 6.40 1.71 1.73
CA ILE A 199 7.46 1.34 2.68
C ILE A 199 7.66 2.46 3.71
N ALA A 200 7.75 3.73 3.29
CA ALA A 200 7.94 4.88 4.16
C ALA A 200 6.77 5.07 5.15
N LEU A 201 5.55 4.71 4.76
CA LEU A 201 4.39 4.70 5.66
C LEU A 201 4.62 3.82 6.90
N GLY A 202 5.44 2.76 6.81
CA GLY A 202 5.77 1.90 7.95
C GLY A 202 4.54 1.26 8.59
N MET A 203 3.63 0.75 7.79
CA MET A 203 2.36 0.16 8.20
C MET A 203 2.52 -0.94 9.24
N SER A 204 1.64 -1.00 10.23
CA SER A 204 1.76 -1.92 11.38
C SER A 204 0.46 -2.57 11.82
N ASP A 205 -0.70 -2.01 11.49
CA ASP A 205 -1.99 -2.63 11.85
C ASP A 205 -2.18 -3.95 11.10
N ARG A 206 -2.44 -5.01 11.84
CA ARG A 206 -2.70 -6.35 11.28
C ARG A 206 -4.20 -6.64 11.10
N GLY A 207 -5.05 -5.71 11.55
CA GLY A 207 -6.51 -5.86 11.54
C GLY A 207 -7.20 -5.01 10.48
N GLU A 208 -8.42 -4.63 10.78
CA GLU A 208 -9.29 -3.83 9.91
C GLU A 208 -9.02 -2.31 10.02
N GLY A 209 -8.11 -1.89 10.91
CA GLY A 209 -7.70 -0.49 11.04
C GLY A 209 -6.63 -0.05 10.03
N TRP A 210 -6.09 -0.97 9.25
CA TRP A 210 -4.99 -0.76 8.30
C TRP A 210 -5.29 0.38 7.31
N ASP A 211 -6.52 0.46 6.82
CA ASP A 211 -6.94 1.49 5.88
C ASP A 211 -6.85 2.90 6.49
N VAL A 212 -7.31 3.04 7.72
CA VAL A 212 -7.28 4.32 8.45
C VAL A 212 -5.86 4.67 8.88
N GLU A 213 -5.07 3.67 9.30
CA GLU A 213 -3.66 3.86 9.59
C GLU A 213 -2.92 4.47 8.39
N MET A 214 -3.18 3.96 7.18
CA MET A 214 -2.58 4.49 5.95
C MET A 214 -2.91 5.97 5.74
N LEU A 215 -4.19 6.36 5.89
CA LEU A 215 -4.62 7.75 5.73
C LEU A 215 -3.95 8.69 6.74
N VAL A 216 -3.89 8.28 8.00
CA VAL A 216 -3.27 9.06 9.06
C VAL A 216 -1.77 9.22 8.83
N ARG A 217 -1.08 8.12 8.49
CA ARG A 217 0.36 8.14 8.23
C ARG A 217 0.72 8.94 6.98
N ALA A 218 -0.09 8.85 5.91
CA ALA A 218 0.10 9.62 4.70
C ALA A 218 0.07 11.13 4.98
N VAL A 219 -0.92 11.59 5.74
CA VAL A 219 -1.01 13.02 6.14
C VAL A 219 0.17 13.43 7.02
N ARG A 220 0.58 12.59 7.98
CA ARG A 220 1.71 12.91 8.87
C ARG A 220 3.04 12.98 8.14
N LEU A 221 3.25 12.15 7.16
CA LEU A 221 4.46 12.17 6.32
C LEU A 221 4.39 13.23 5.21
N GLY A 222 3.24 13.89 5.04
CA GLY A 222 3.04 14.89 3.99
C GLY A 222 3.05 14.30 2.59
N LEU A 223 2.59 13.05 2.42
CA LEU A 223 2.50 12.44 1.10
C LEU A 223 1.56 13.24 0.21
N SER A 224 1.89 13.32 -1.08
CA SER A 224 0.98 13.83 -2.10
C SER A 224 -0.14 12.82 -2.33
N CYS A 225 -1.39 13.25 -2.14
CA CYS A 225 -2.55 12.38 -2.19
C CYS A 225 -3.60 12.91 -3.18
N ASP A 226 -4.35 11.99 -3.80
CA ASP A 226 -5.47 12.32 -4.67
C ASP A 226 -6.63 11.35 -4.45
N GLU A 227 -7.81 11.74 -4.92
CA GLU A 227 -9.05 10.95 -4.80
C GLU A 227 -9.70 10.81 -6.17
N VAL A 228 -10.03 9.58 -6.55
CA VAL A 228 -10.69 9.25 -7.83
C VAL A 228 -12.04 8.61 -7.56
N ALA A 229 -13.08 9.08 -8.27
CA ALA A 229 -14.41 8.47 -8.18
C ALA A 229 -14.40 7.09 -8.86
N LEU A 230 -14.90 6.09 -8.15
CA LEU A 230 -15.13 4.74 -8.68
C LEU A 230 -16.49 4.63 -9.35
N PRO A 231 -16.71 3.66 -10.24
CA PRO A 231 -18.04 3.28 -10.69
C PRO A 231 -18.97 3.02 -9.51
N ALA A 232 -20.25 3.33 -9.66
CA ALA A 232 -21.25 3.08 -8.63
C ALA A 232 -21.33 1.57 -8.36
N ASP A 233 -20.85 1.17 -7.18
CA ASP A 233 -20.86 -0.21 -6.73
C ASP A 233 -21.68 -0.34 -5.45
N ALA A 234 -22.32 -1.47 -5.25
CA ALA A 234 -23.18 -1.67 -4.08
C ALA A 234 -22.39 -1.48 -2.77
N GLY A 235 -22.91 -0.60 -1.94
CA GLY A 235 -22.53 -0.17 -0.62
C GLY A 235 -21.31 -0.81 0.09
N HIS A 236 -20.48 0.05 0.69
CA HIS A 236 -19.45 -0.37 1.63
C HIS A 236 -19.96 -0.24 3.06
N GLU A 237 -19.92 -1.31 3.83
CA GLU A 237 -20.07 -1.23 5.28
C GLU A 237 -18.70 -0.96 5.92
N PRO A 238 -18.54 0.11 6.71
CA PRO A 238 -17.30 0.38 7.42
C PRO A 238 -17.05 -0.70 8.46
N LYS A 239 -16.01 -1.50 8.24
CA LYS A 239 -15.58 -2.52 9.18
C LYS A 239 -14.67 -1.87 10.22
N ALA A 240 -15.05 -1.92 11.51
CA ALA A 240 -14.21 -1.57 12.67
C ALA A 240 -13.98 -0.09 13.00
N LEU A 241 -15.04 0.69 13.16
CA LEU A 241 -15.01 2.09 13.64
C LEU A 241 -14.14 2.28 14.92
N GLY A 242 -14.22 1.36 15.90
CA GLY A 242 -13.46 1.45 17.13
C GLY A 242 -11.93 1.41 16.93
N ARG A 243 -11.43 0.56 16.03
CA ARG A 243 -9.99 0.51 15.70
C ARG A 243 -9.54 1.76 14.95
N ALA A 244 -10.39 2.28 14.05
CA ALA A 244 -10.12 3.52 13.33
C ALA A 244 -9.89 4.70 14.30
N ILE A 245 -10.77 4.85 15.29
CA ILE A 245 -10.65 5.90 16.31
C ILE A 245 -9.37 5.71 17.13
N LEU A 246 -9.05 4.47 17.54
CA LEU A 246 -7.84 4.18 18.28
C LEU A 246 -6.56 4.57 17.51
N HIS A 247 -6.50 4.29 16.21
CA HIS A 247 -5.37 4.70 15.37
C HIS A 247 -5.23 6.21 15.28
N ILE A 248 -6.34 6.94 15.05
CA ILE A 248 -6.31 8.40 14.97
C ILE A 248 -5.77 8.99 16.29
N LEU A 249 -6.25 8.52 17.44
CA LEU A 249 -5.83 9.00 18.75
C LEU A 249 -4.38 8.62 19.07
N ARG A 250 -3.97 7.36 18.80
CA ARG A 250 -2.60 6.90 19.02
C ARG A 250 -1.57 7.76 18.30
N TYR A 251 -1.84 8.11 17.04
CA TYR A 251 -0.92 8.93 16.26
C TYR A 251 -1.08 10.43 16.50
N ALA A 252 -2.20 10.89 17.07
CA ALA A 252 -2.37 12.29 17.50
C ALA A 252 -1.47 12.64 18.69
N THR A 253 -1.20 11.68 19.57
CA THR A 253 -0.38 11.87 20.78
C THR A 253 1.13 11.69 20.56
N MET A 254 1.54 11.09 19.46
CA MET A 254 2.94 10.95 19.08
C MET A 254 3.42 12.20 18.32
N ARG A 255 3.83 13.24 19.07
CA ARG A 255 4.52 14.44 18.52
C ARG A 255 6.01 14.19 18.38
#